data_f5e5b6f9562ba18b8e5c33e6249ee1ca
#
_entry.id   f5e5b6f9562ba18b8e5c33e6249ee1ca
#
_cell.length_a   1.000
_cell.length_b   1.000
_cell.length_c   1.000
_cell.angle_alpha   90.00
_cell.angle_beta   90.00
_cell.angle_gamma   90.00
#
_symmetry.space_group_name_H-M   'P 1'
#
loop_
_entity.id
_entity.type
_entity.pdbx_description
1 polymer ?
#
loop_
_entity_poly.entity_id
_entity_poly.type
_entity_poly.pdbx_seq_one_letter_code
_entity_poly.pdbx_strand_id
1 'polypeptide(L)'
;MIDNFRGEYAFLSNFYDVPVEYNGLRFRNSEAAFQAQKTIDEIERVQFTGLDASNSKRLGRAVTLREDWEKVKIQIMYEICYAKFTQNPQLAEKLIATGDEVLIEGNTWNDKFWGVCNGSGMNHLGKILMAIRTELGFDAPKVKDDIVNWIRDFFEQNGKDCNAVIGISGGKDSSVVAALCVEALGKDRVIGVLMPNGVQDDIEDSIEVVEHLGIPFTQVNIFDGYNGVIKNMETMYMPQPDGSRRGKFINISRQTVVNLPPRIRMATLYAISQSVNGRVANTCNLSEDWIGYSTRWGDSVGDFSPLANLTSDEVIAVGIECGLPEELVLKTPSDGLCGMTDEDNFGFTYKVLNRYIRTGYCFDAQTKDSIDNKHKKNLFKLQPIPAFGYNNYNLKDENEF
;
A
#
# COMPACT_ATOMS: atom_id res chain seq x y z
N MET A 1 -3.12 -2.40 28.82
CA MET A 1 -3.80 -3.61 28.27
C MET A 1 -5.25 -3.62 28.72
N ILE A 2 -6.16 -3.75 27.80
CA ILE A 2 -7.61 -3.84 28.03
C ILE A 2 -7.97 -5.33 27.85
N ASP A 3 -8.23 -6.02 28.95
CA ASP A 3 -8.36 -7.49 29.01
C ASP A 3 -9.80 -8.02 29.04
N ASN A 4 -10.79 -7.10 28.99
CA ASN A 4 -12.20 -7.46 28.83
C ASN A 4 -12.99 -6.31 28.16
N PHE A 5 -14.08 -6.66 27.48
CA PHE A 5 -14.94 -5.71 26.78
C PHE A 5 -16.23 -5.46 27.55
N ARG A 6 -16.08 -4.91 28.78
CA ARG A 6 -17.17 -4.60 29.72
C ARG A 6 -17.01 -3.20 30.30
N GLY A 7 -18.03 -2.70 31.00
CA GLY A 7 -17.99 -1.37 31.61
C GLY A 7 -17.74 -0.27 30.60
N GLU A 8 -16.72 0.53 30.80
CA GLU A 8 -16.30 1.60 29.87
C GLU A 8 -15.87 1.08 28.52
N TYR A 9 -15.34 -0.15 28.44
CA TYR A 9 -14.92 -0.82 27.19
C TYR A 9 -16.00 -1.71 26.56
N ALA A 10 -17.25 -1.64 27.05
CA ALA A 10 -18.35 -2.44 26.49
C ALA A 10 -18.59 -2.15 25.00
N PHE A 11 -18.24 -0.96 24.52
CA PHE A 11 -18.35 -0.59 23.11
C PHE A 11 -17.46 -1.42 22.18
N LEU A 12 -16.42 -2.10 22.68
CA LEU A 12 -15.57 -3.03 21.91
C LEU A 12 -16.29 -4.35 21.63
N SER A 13 -17.24 -4.77 22.48
CA SER A 13 -17.98 -6.02 22.32
C SER A 13 -18.94 -5.98 21.12
N ASN A 14 -19.09 -7.12 20.44
CA ASN A 14 -20.11 -7.30 19.42
C ASN A 14 -21.54 -7.28 19.98
N PHE A 15 -21.69 -7.45 21.31
CA PHE A 15 -22.96 -7.37 22.02
C PHE A 15 -23.40 -5.93 22.34
N TYR A 16 -22.54 -4.95 22.08
CA TYR A 16 -22.88 -3.55 22.29
C TYR A 16 -24.03 -3.14 21.38
N ASP A 17 -25.06 -2.51 21.99
CA ASP A 17 -26.30 -2.16 21.31
C ASP A 17 -26.12 -0.86 20.50
N VAL A 18 -25.60 -1.01 19.30
CA VAL A 18 -25.40 0.06 18.33
C VAL A 18 -25.71 -0.46 16.92
N PRO A 19 -26.50 0.27 16.12
CA PRO A 19 -26.86 -0.18 14.78
C PRO A 19 -25.63 -0.31 13.86
N VAL A 20 -25.67 -1.35 13.02
CA VAL A 20 -24.68 -1.61 11.97
C VAL A 20 -25.40 -1.96 10.68
N GLU A 21 -25.07 -1.28 9.59
CA GLU A 21 -25.50 -1.63 8.25
C GLU A 21 -24.43 -2.50 7.57
N TYR A 22 -24.86 -3.66 7.08
CA TYR A 22 -23.96 -4.59 6.39
C TYR A 22 -24.74 -5.39 5.34
N ASN A 23 -24.21 -5.47 4.12
CA ASN A 23 -24.83 -6.15 2.98
C ASN A 23 -26.30 -5.72 2.75
N GLY A 24 -26.57 -4.42 2.81
CA GLY A 24 -27.90 -3.84 2.54
C GLY A 24 -28.94 -4.03 3.65
N LEU A 25 -28.56 -4.64 4.78
CA LEU A 25 -29.43 -4.82 5.94
C LEU A 25 -28.91 -4.05 7.15
N ARG A 26 -29.82 -3.47 7.92
CA ARG A 26 -29.53 -2.78 9.18
C ARG A 26 -29.79 -3.70 10.36
N PHE A 27 -28.77 -3.96 11.12
CA PHE A 27 -28.81 -4.81 12.32
C PHE A 27 -28.73 -3.97 13.59
N ARG A 28 -29.32 -4.45 14.68
CA ARG A 28 -29.31 -3.78 15.97
C ARG A 28 -27.91 -3.72 16.60
N ASN A 29 -27.06 -4.71 16.31
CA ASN A 29 -25.71 -4.85 16.85
C ASN A 29 -24.83 -5.72 15.95
N SER A 30 -23.53 -5.70 16.18
CA SER A 30 -22.55 -6.46 15.39
C SER A 30 -22.74 -7.97 15.50
N GLU A 31 -23.19 -8.49 16.64
CA GLU A 31 -23.47 -9.92 16.79
C GLU A 31 -24.60 -10.37 15.87
N ALA A 32 -25.68 -9.58 15.77
CA ALA A 32 -26.78 -9.87 14.86
C ALA A 32 -26.32 -9.85 13.39
N ALA A 33 -25.54 -8.86 13.01
CA ALA A 33 -24.96 -8.78 11.68
C ALA A 33 -24.08 -10.01 11.39
N PHE A 34 -23.22 -10.41 12.31
CA PHE A 34 -22.32 -11.54 12.15
C PHE A 34 -23.06 -12.87 12.07
N GLN A 35 -24.03 -13.10 12.95
CA GLN A 35 -24.80 -14.35 12.97
C GLN A 35 -25.65 -14.51 11.69
N ALA A 36 -26.16 -13.42 11.13
CA ALA A 36 -26.92 -13.40 9.87
C ALA A 36 -26.07 -13.89 8.68
N GLN A 37 -24.75 -13.66 8.69
CA GLN A 37 -23.88 -14.09 7.59
C GLN A 37 -23.55 -15.59 7.58
N LYS A 38 -23.98 -16.34 8.60
CA LYS A 38 -23.86 -17.79 8.61
C LYS A 38 -24.67 -18.50 7.53
N THR A 39 -25.72 -17.82 7.04
CA THR A 39 -26.55 -18.33 5.94
C THR A 39 -26.39 -17.48 4.71
N ILE A 40 -26.64 -18.07 3.53
CA ILE A 40 -26.76 -17.37 2.25
C ILE A 40 -28.21 -17.02 1.91
N ASP A 41 -29.20 -17.56 2.68
CA ASP A 41 -30.61 -17.31 2.48
C ASP A 41 -30.99 -15.90 3.00
N GLU A 42 -31.47 -15.06 2.10
CA GLU A 42 -31.84 -13.67 2.42
C GLU A 42 -33.04 -13.61 3.39
N ILE A 43 -33.97 -14.55 3.31
CA ILE A 43 -35.14 -14.60 4.19
C ILE A 43 -34.70 -14.93 5.62
N GLU A 44 -33.77 -15.86 5.77
CA GLU A 44 -33.15 -16.14 7.08
C GLU A 44 -32.39 -14.94 7.62
N ARG A 45 -31.60 -14.23 6.76
CA ARG A 45 -30.81 -13.06 7.18
C ARG A 45 -31.66 -11.92 7.73
N VAL A 46 -32.81 -11.63 7.10
CA VAL A 46 -33.71 -10.56 7.53
C VAL A 46 -34.23 -10.79 8.95
N GLN A 47 -34.37 -12.04 9.39
CA GLN A 47 -34.82 -12.37 10.76
C GLN A 47 -33.92 -11.84 11.87
N PHE A 48 -32.65 -11.53 11.55
CA PHE A 48 -31.68 -11.04 12.53
C PHE A 48 -31.75 -9.52 12.75
N THR A 49 -32.39 -8.76 11.87
CA THR A 49 -32.32 -7.29 11.86
C THR A 49 -32.82 -6.62 13.15
N GLY A 50 -33.85 -7.18 13.80
CA GLY A 50 -34.42 -6.65 15.04
C GLY A 50 -33.95 -7.35 16.33
N LEU A 51 -33.10 -8.36 16.23
CA LEU A 51 -32.72 -9.18 17.39
C LEU A 51 -31.62 -8.53 18.23
N ASP A 52 -31.73 -8.72 19.55
CA ASP A 52 -30.59 -8.50 20.44
C ASP A 52 -29.50 -9.57 20.21
N ALA A 53 -28.33 -9.33 20.75
CA ALA A 53 -27.15 -10.17 20.53
C ALA A 53 -27.35 -11.62 21.02
N SER A 54 -28.03 -11.84 22.16
CA SER A 54 -28.27 -13.16 22.73
C SER A 54 -29.24 -13.99 21.88
N ASN A 55 -30.33 -13.37 21.42
CA ASN A 55 -31.30 -13.99 20.53
C ASN A 55 -30.69 -14.28 19.16
N SER A 56 -29.88 -13.36 18.65
CA SER A 56 -29.12 -13.56 17.40
C SER A 56 -28.17 -14.76 17.50
N LYS A 57 -27.43 -14.87 18.59
CA LYS A 57 -26.54 -16.02 18.83
C LYS A 57 -27.29 -17.35 18.90
N ARG A 58 -28.51 -17.35 19.48
CA ARG A 58 -29.36 -18.51 19.53
C ARG A 58 -29.90 -18.92 18.16
N LEU A 59 -30.44 -17.93 17.40
CA LEU A 59 -30.93 -18.16 16.04
C LEU A 59 -29.80 -18.61 15.09
N GLY A 60 -28.64 -18.00 15.18
CA GLY A 60 -27.47 -18.36 14.35
C GLY A 60 -26.92 -19.76 14.55
N ARG A 61 -27.41 -20.53 15.55
CA ARG A 61 -27.14 -21.96 15.69
C ARG A 61 -28.15 -22.83 14.94
N ALA A 62 -29.27 -22.27 14.51
CA ALA A 62 -30.37 -22.97 13.87
C ALA A 62 -30.43 -22.77 12.34
N VAL A 63 -29.75 -21.76 11.80
CA VAL A 63 -29.74 -21.49 10.36
C VAL A 63 -28.90 -22.53 9.60
N THR A 64 -29.18 -22.66 8.31
CA THR A 64 -28.39 -23.49 7.41
C THR A 64 -27.01 -22.85 7.20
N LEU A 65 -25.97 -23.49 7.73
CA LEU A 65 -24.61 -22.95 7.66
C LEU A 65 -24.08 -22.98 6.22
N ARG A 66 -23.59 -21.84 5.73
CA ARG A 66 -22.91 -21.77 4.43
C ARG A 66 -21.64 -22.65 4.42
N GLU A 67 -21.36 -23.27 3.29
CA GLU A 67 -20.27 -24.24 3.14
C GLU A 67 -18.88 -23.65 3.37
N ASP A 68 -18.69 -22.38 3.03
CA ASP A 68 -17.41 -21.68 3.12
C ASP A 68 -17.20 -20.93 4.46
N TRP A 69 -18.11 -21.14 5.45
CA TRP A 69 -18.09 -20.38 6.71
C TRP A 69 -16.74 -20.30 7.39
N GLU A 70 -16.04 -21.42 7.50
CA GLU A 70 -14.74 -21.47 8.16
C GLU A 70 -13.66 -20.63 7.44
N LYS A 71 -13.80 -20.43 6.14
CA LYS A 71 -12.88 -19.60 5.33
C LYS A 71 -13.18 -18.12 5.44
N VAL A 72 -14.47 -17.74 5.54
CA VAL A 72 -14.90 -16.34 5.44
C VAL A 72 -15.22 -15.67 6.78
N LYS A 73 -15.44 -16.42 7.86
CA LYS A 73 -15.94 -15.90 9.15
C LYS A 73 -15.06 -14.79 9.75
N ILE A 74 -13.73 -14.86 9.58
CA ILE A 74 -12.81 -13.86 10.14
C ILE A 74 -12.90 -12.56 9.32
N GLN A 75 -12.94 -12.67 7.99
CA GLN A 75 -13.12 -11.54 7.10
C GLN A 75 -14.46 -10.84 7.36
N ILE A 76 -15.54 -11.59 7.46
CA ILE A 76 -16.88 -11.07 7.78
C ILE A 76 -16.89 -10.35 9.14
N MET A 77 -16.24 -10.92 10.15
CA MET A 77 -16.13 -10.28 11.46
C MET A 77 -15.39 -8.94 11.37
N TYR A 78 -14.28 -8.88 10.62
CA TYR A 78 -13.56 -7.64 10.39
C TYR A 78 -14.45 -6.60 9.70
N GLU A 79 -15.13 -6.97 8.61
CA GLU A 79 -15.97 -6.04 7.85
C GLU A 79 -17.12 -5.46 8.70
N ILE A 80 -17.75 -6.30 9.52
CA ILE A 80 -18.82 -5.86 10.42
C ILE A 80 -18.29 -4.96 11.54
N CYS A 81 -17.14 -5.30 12.13
CA CYS A 81 -16.51 -4.43 13.12
C CYS A 81 -16.06 -3.11 12.49
N TYR A 82 -15.51 -3.14 11.29
CA TYR A 82 -15.14 -1.93 10.54
C TYR A 82 -16.37 -1.05 10.28
N ALA A 83 -17.47 -1.66 9.77
CA ALA A 83 -18.73 -0.96 9.58
C ALA A 83 -19.29 -0.35 10.88
N LYS A 84 -19.20 -1.08 11.99
CA LYS A 84 -19.61 -0.56 13.31
C LYS A 84 -18.90 0.74 13.65
N PHE A 85 -17.58 0.80 13.50
CA PHE A 85 -16.82 1.99 13.91
C PHE A 85 -16.88 3.11 12.87
N THR A 86 -16.89 2.82 11.57
CA THR A 86 -17.02 3.84 10.53
C THR A 86 -18.40 4.49 10.48
N GLN A 87 -19.45 3.74 10.79
CA GLN A 87 -20.83 4.25 10.84
C GLN A 87 -21.16 4.95 12.16
N ASN A 88 -20.32 4.85 13.18
CA ASN A 88 -20.53 5.44 14.50
C ASN A 88 -19.28 6.22 14.96
N PRO A 89 -19.08 7.48 14.50
CA PRO A 89 -17.85 8.26 14.72
C PRO A 89 -17.43 8.37 16.19
N GLN A 90 -18.39 8.52 17.11
CA GLN A 90 -18.10 8.57 18.55
C GLN A 90 -17.47 7.26 19.08
N LEU A 91 -17.78 6.10 18.48
CA LEU A 91 -17.14 4.84 18.82
C LEU A 91 -15.77 4.69 18.17
N ALA A 92 -15.59 5.25 16.97
CA ALA A 92 -14.27 5.33 16.32
C ALA A 92 -13.30 6.15 17.18
N GLU A 93 -13.72 7.34 17.64
CA GLU A 93 -12.91 8.17 18.56
C GLU A 93 -12.53 7.42 19.84
N LYS A 94 -13.47 6.69 20.44
CA LYS A 94 -13.19 5.87 21.63
C LYS A 94 -12.21 4.73 21.33
N LEU A 95 -12.31 4.09 20.14
CA LEU A 95 -11.39 3.03 19.75
C LEU A 95 -9.99 3.61 19.52
N ILE A 96 -9.87 4.74 18.83
CA ILE A 96 -8.60 5.45 18.62
C ILE A 96 -8.00 5.87 19.96
N ALA A 97 -8.81 6.40 20.89
CA ALA A 97 -8.38 6.82 22.22
C ALA A 97 -7.83 5.68 23.10
N THR A 98 -8.02 4.40 22.74
CA THR A 98 -7.34 3.29 23.40
C THR A 98 -5.82 3.27 23.14
N GLY A 99 -5.31 4.12 22.22
CA GLY A 99 -3.88 4.27 21.91
C GLY A 99 -3.22 2.93 21.54
N ASP A 100 -2.08 2.64 22.13
CA ASP A 100 -1.31 1.41 21.85
C ASP A 100 -1.70 0.23 22.78
N GLU A 101 -2.81 0.35 23.52
CA GLU A 101 -3.25 -0.69 24.42
C GLU A 101 -3.55 -1.99 23.66
N VAL A 102 -3.07 -3.12 24.18
CA VAL A 102 -3.43 -4.44 23.67
C VAL A 102 -4.88 -4.72 24.05
N LEU A 103 -5.72 -5.02 23.07
CA LEU A 103 -7.14 -5.33 23.23
C LEU A 103 -7.33 -6.84 23.28
N ILE A 104 -7.91 -7.35 24.38
CA ILE A 104 -8.16 -8.77 24.57
C ILE A 104 -9.64 -8.98 24.89
N GLU A 105 -10.33 -9.82 24.08
CA GLU A 105 -11.65 -10.32 24.46
C GLU A 105 -11.53 -11.41 25.52
N GLY A 106 -11.37 -10.99 26.78
CA GLY A 106 -11.33 -11.90 27.92
C GLY A 106 -12.70 -12.51 28.21
N ASN A 107 -12.75 -13.82 28.38
CA ASN A 107 -14.00 -14.54 28.64
C ASN A 107 -13.82 -15.72 29.60
N THR A 108 -14.96 -16.20 30.15
CA THR A 108 -15.02 -17.36 31.07
C THR A 108 -15.80 -18.54 30.51
N TRP A 109 -16.33 -18.45 29.27
CA TRP A 109 -17.17 -19.45 28.63
C TRP A 109 -16.44 -20.29 27.57
N ASN A 110 -15.10 -20.36 27.66
CA ASN A 110 -14.22 -21.18 26.84
C ASN A 110 -14.19 -20.81 25.34
N ASP A 111 -14.43 -19.52 24.99
CA ASP A 111 -14.18 -19.05 23.64
C ASP A 111 -12.67 -18.71 23.49
N LYS A 112 -11.95 -19.62 22.87
CA LYS A 112 -10.52 -19.50 22.58
C LYS A 112 -10.24 -19.09 21.13
N PHE A 113 -11.27 -18.96 20.31
CA PHE A 113 -11.11 -18.54 18.93
C PHE A 113 -11.21 -16.99 18.83
N TRP A 114 -12.36 -16.43 19.20
CA TRP A 114 -12.54 -14.98 19.14
C TRP A 114 -11.82 -14.27 20.29
N GLY A 115 -11.72 -14.87 21.43
CA GLY A 115 -11.13 -14.29 22.62
C GLY A 115 -10.05 -15.13 23.30
N VAL A 116 -9.86 -14.83 24.58
CA VAL A 116 -8.93 -15.51 25.50
C VAL A 116 -9.69 -15.97 26.75
N CYS A 117 -9.55 -17.26 27.08
CA CYS A 117 -10.10 -17.85 28.27
C CYS A 117 -8.98 -18.47 29.11
N ASN A 118 -8.86 -18.08 30.39
CA ASN A 118 -7.81 -18.55 31.31
C ASN A 118 -6.39 -18.38 30.71
N GLY A 119 -6.10 -17.22 30.11
CA GLY A 119 -4.79 -16.90 29.54
C GLY A 119 -4.45 -17.60 28.21
N SER A 120 -5.40 -18.35 27.61
CA SER A 120 -5.19 -19.08 26.35
C SER A 120 -6.29 -18.77 25.34
N GLY A 121 -5.89 -18.46 24.09
CA GLY A 121 -6.81 -18.19 22.98
C GLY A 121 -6.13 -17.42 21.85
N MET A 122 -6.79 -17.40 20.68
CA MET A 122 -6.28 -16.76 19.47
C MET A 122 -6.55 -15.24 19.45
N ASN A 123 -7.55 -14.78 20.22
CA ASN A 123 -7.93 -13.37 20.33
C ASN A 123 -8.21 -12.69 18.96
N HIS A 124 -8.90 -13.38 18.06
CA HIS A 124 -9.18 -12.81 16.74
C HIS A 124 -9.94 -11.49 16.80
N LEU A 125 -10.93 -11.36 17.71
CA LEU A 125 -11.69 -10.11 17.83
C LEU A 125 -10.81 -8.95 18.32
N GLY A 126 -9.98 -9.18 19.33
CA GLY A 126 -9.05 -8.14 19.80
C GLY A 126 -8.05 -7.70 18.72
N LYS A 127 -7.51 -8.65 17.94
CA LYS A 127 -6.62 -8.35 16.80
C LYS A 127 -7.33 -7.56 15.70
N ILE A 128 -8.57 -7.92 15.38
CA ILE A 128 -9.41 -7.19 14.42
C ILE A 128 -9.62 -5.74 14.89
N LEU A 129 -9.97 -5.54 16.15
CA LEU A 129 -10.20 -4.20 16.70
C LEU A 129 -8.91 -3.35 16.72
N MET A 130 -7.77 -3.93 17.05
CA MET A 130 -6.48 -3.24 16.95
C MET A 130 -6.15 -2.87 15.51
N ALA A 131 -6.42 -3.74 14.54
CA ALA A 131 -6.23 -3.43 13.13
C ALA A 131 -7.13 -2.28 12.66
N ILE A 132 -8.41 -2.30 13.02
CA ILE A 132 -9.37 -1.22 12.70
C ILE A 132 -8.94 0.09 13.38
N ARG A 133 -8.47 0.05 14.62
CA ARG A 133 -7.93 1.23 15.32
C ARG A 133 -6.78 1.87 14.55
N THR A 134 -5.85 1.07 14.06
CA THR A 134 -4.72 1.56 13.25
C THR A 134 -5.20 2.20 11.94
N GLU A 135 -6.14 1.57 11.25
CA GLU A 135 -6.70 2.10 9.99
C GLU A 135 -7.46 3.42 10.21
N LEU A 136 -8.30 3.50 11.25
CA LEU A 136 -9.07 4.70 11.58
C LEU A 136 -8.25 5.82 12.24
N GLY A 137 -7.10 5.47 12.80
CA GLY A 137 -6.20 6.42 13.47
C GLY A 137 -5.23 7.12 12.52
N PHE A 138 -5.27 6.83 11.22
CA PHE A 138 -4.42 7.52 10.25
C PHE A 138 -4.91 8.95 10.03
N ASP A 139 -4.07 9.92 10.43
CA ASP A 139 -4.35 11.36 10.32
C ASP A 139 -3.72 11.90 9.02
N ALA A 140 -4.45 11.78 7.91
CA ALA A 140 -3.96 12.18 6.59
C ALA A 140 -3.57 13.67 6.51
N PRO A 141 -4.34 14.64 7.04
CA PRO A 141 -3.93 16.04 7.08
C PRO A 141 -2.59 16.25 7.76
N LYS A 142 -2.42 15.66 8.95
CA LYS A 142 -1.16 15.78 9.70
C LYS A 142 0.00 15.14 8.97
N VAL A 143 -0.18 13.94 8.42
CA VAL A 143 0.87 13.22 7.68
C VAL A 143 1.25 13.99 6.42
N LYS A 144 0.29 14.58 5.69
CA LYS A 144 0.56 15.48 4.57
C LYS A 144 1.46 16.64 5.00
N ASP A 145 1.11 17.33 6.07
CA ASP A 145 1.89 18.47 6.58
C ASP A 145 3.30 18.05 7.02
N ASP A 146 3.41 16.90 7.69
CA ASP A 146 4.71 16.33 8.09
C ASP A 146 5.59 16.03 6.87
N ILE A 147 5.03 15.44 5.80
CA ILE A 147 5.78 15.16 4.56
C ILE A 147 6.18 16.46 3.85
N VAL A 148 5.29 17.44 3.75
CA VAL A 148 5.59 18.74 3.15
C VAL A 148 6.74 19.42 3.85
N ASN A 149 6.76 19.41 5.18
CA ASN A 149 7.86 19.98 5.98
C ASN A 149 9.16 19.17 5.79
N TRP A 150 9.07 17.84 5.77
CA TRP A 150 10.22 16.98 5.51
C TRP A 150 10.83 17.24 4.11
N ILE A 151 10.02 17.47 3.07
CA ILE A 151 10.51 17.86 1.74
C ILE A 151 11.23 19.21 1.80
N ARG A 152 10.69 20.21 2.50
CA ARG A 152 11.35 21.50 2.70
C ARG A 152 12.71 21.34 3.35
N ASP A 153 12.79 20.57 4.42
CA ASP A 153 14.04 20.31 5.14
C ASP A 153 15.06 19.55 4.28
N PHE A 154 14.60 18.57 3.50
CA PHE A 154 15.45 17.86 2.54
C PHE A 154 16.10 18.83 1.55
N PHE A 155 15.32 19.71 0.92
CA PHE A 155 15.85 20.64 -0.05
C PHE A 155 16.74 21.72 0.58
N GLU A 156 16.42 22.20 1.78
CA GLU A 156 17.29 23.15 2.49
C GLU A 156 18.69 22.55 2.75
N GLN A 157 18.78 21.26 3.04
CA GLN A 157 20.04 20.58 3.34
C GLN A 157 20.77 20.06 2.09
N ASN A 158 20.04 19.66 1.02
CA ASN A 158 20.58 18.93 -0.11
C ASN A 158 20.48 19.66 -1.44
N GLY A 159 20.07 20.93 -1.43
CA GLY A 159 19.97 21.76 -2.63
C GLY A 159 18.86 22.78 -2.55
N LYS A 160 19.09 23.84 -1.77
CA LYS A 160 18.12 24.92 -1.50
C LYS A 160 17.50 25.53 -2.76
N ASP A 161 18.27 25.68 -3.83
CA ASP A 161 17.84 26.25 -5.10
C ASP A 161 17.58 25.18 -6.19
N CYS A 162 17.54 23.89 -5.79
CA CYS A 162 17.26 22.80 -6.71
C CYS A 162 15.76 22.66 -6.99
N ASN A 163 15.44 22.15 -8.18
CA ASN A 163 14.09 21.77 -8.58
C ASN A 163 13.78 20.31 -8.17
N ALA A 164 12.54 20.00 -7.84
CA ALA A 164 12.07 18.60 -7.77
C ALA A 164 11.75 18.10 -9.19
N VAL A 165 12.36 17.01 -9.62
CA VAL A 165 12.14 16.40 -10.94
C VAL A 165 11.41 15.08 -10.74
N ILE A 166 10.22 14.95 -11.35
CA ILE A 166 9.30 13.85 -11.07
C ILE A 166 8.85 13.21 -12.38
N GLY A 167 8.97 11.89 -12.47
CA GLY A 167 8.36 11.13 -13.55
C GLY A 167 6.85 11.04 -13.32
N ILE A 168 6.07 11.64 -14.21
CA ILE A 168 4.60 11.65 -14.13
C ILE A 168 4.04 10.54 -15.01
N SER A 169 3.42 9.54 -14.37
CA SER A 169 2.83 8.39 -15.04
C SER A 169 1.31 8.49 -15.23
N GLY A 170 0.67 9.51 -14.64
CA GLY A 170 -0.80 9.57 -14.54
C GLY A 170 -1.39 8.67 -13.45
N GLY A 171 -0.55 7.91 -12.73
CA GLY A 171 -0.97 7.12 -11.57
C GLY A 171 -0.93 7.93 -10.27
N LYS A 172 -1.66 7.42 -9.25
CA LYS A 172 -1.82 8.09 -7.95
C LYS A 172 -0.50 8.52 -7.29
N ASP A 173 0.50 7.63 -7.27
CA ASP A 173 1.73 7.84 -6.51
C ASP A 173 2.54 9.02 -7.06
N SER A 174 2.76 9.06 -8.38
CA SER A 174 3.46 10.17 -9.01
C SER A 174 2.72 11.51 -8.88
N SER A 175 1.39 11.46 -8.92
CA SER A 175 0.52 12.63 -8.76
C SER A 175 0.59 13.19 -7.34
N VAL A 176 0.55 12.31 -6.32
CA VAL A 176 0.66 12.70 -4.91
C VAL A 176 2.04 13.27 -4.59
N VAL A 177 3.13 12.64 -5.09
CA VAL A 177 4.49 13.19 -4.93
C VAL A 177 4.60 14.59 -5.56
N ALA A 178 4.05 14.78 -6.76
CA ALA A 178 4.07 16.08 -7.42
C ALA A 178 3.30 17.14 -6.62
N ALA A 179 2.10 16.82 -6.14
CA ALA A 179 1.29 17.73 -5.32
C ALA A 179 1.99 18.11 -4.01
N LEU A 180 2.58 17.15 -3.29
CA LEU A 180 3.36 17.39 -2.08
C LEU A 180 4.58 18.30 -2.35
N CYS A 181 5.27 18.07 -3.47
CA CYS A 181 6.41 18.93 -3.87
C CYS A 181 5.95 20.33 -4.23
N VAL A 182 4.79 20.50 -4.88
CA VAL A 182 4.21 21.82 -5.19
C VAL A 182 3.88 22.58 -3.90
N GLU A 183 3.27 21.90 -2.93
CA GLU A 183 2.97 22.52 -1.63
C GLU A 183 4.24 22.87 -0.82
N ALA A 184 5.29 22.06 -0.96
CA ALA A 184 6.55 22.28 -0.25
C ALA A 184 7.39 23.40 -0.86
N LEU A 185 7.53 23.43 -2.20
CA LEU A 185 8.53 24.22 -2.92
C LEU A 185 7.94 25.33 -3.80
N GLY A 186 6.64 25.26 -4.08
CA GLY A 186 5.97 26.06 -5.11
C GLY A 186 6.09 25.45 -6.51
N LYS A 187 5.04 25.66 -7.32
CA LYS A 187 4.89 25.03 -8.64
C LYS A 187 6.05 25.29 -9.62
N ASP A 188 6.69 26.45 -9.54
CA ASP A 188 7.76 26.83 -10.45
C ASP A 188 9.06 26.05 -10.22
N ARG A 189 9.16 25.34 -9.08
CA ARG A 189 10.29 24.48 -8.69
C ARG A 189 10.00 22.99 -8.82
N VAL A 190 8.86 22.60 -9.40
CA VAL A 190 8.49 21.20 -9.64
C VAL A 190 8.42 20.97 -11.13
N ILE A 191 9.19 20.04 -11.66
CA ILE A 191 9.28 19.73 -13.08
C ILE A 191 8.74 18.34 -13.33
N GLY A 192 7.63 18.22 -14.07
CA GLY A 192 7.06 16.96 -14.51
C GLY A 192 7.78 16.43 -15.75
N VAL A 193 8.06 15.14 -15.78
CA VAL A 193 8.64 14.45 -16.94
C VAL A 193 7.75 13.30 -17.35
N LEU A 194 7.12 13.43 -18.51
CA LEU A 194 6.26 12.40 -19.12
C LEU A 194 7.13 11.53 -20.03
N MET A 195 7.15 10.21 -19.79
CA MET A 195 8.07 9.30 -20.48
C MET A 195 7.35 8.10 -21.12
N PRO A 196 6.54 8.34 -22.17
CA PRO A 196 5.90 7.23 -22.87
C PRO A 196 6.95 6.33 -23.55
N ASN A 197 6.62 5.02 -23.63
CA ASN A 197 7.41 4.06 -24.40
C ASN A 197 6.67 3.70 -25.70
N GLY A 198 6.78 4.54 -26.71
CA GLY A 198 5.99 4.46 -27.95
C GLY A 198 4.67 5.22 -27.81
N VAL A 199 3.61 4.63 -28.36
CA VAL A 199 2.23 5.11 -28.18
C VAL A 199 1.74 4.63 -26.82
N GLN A 200 1.21 5.55 -26.03
CA GLN A 200 0.67 5.26 -24.70
C GLN A 200 -0.75 5.81 -24.65
N ASP A 201 -1.74 4.92 -24.47
CA ASP A 201 -3.17 5.27 -24.56
C ASP A 201 -3.64 6.17 -23.39
N ASP A 202 -2.97 6.10 -22.25
CA ASP A 202 -3.28 6.84 -21.02
C ASP A 202 -2.34 8.04 -20.77
N ILE A 203 -1.67 8.56 -21.81
CA ILE A 203 -0.78 9.74 -21.67
C ILE A 203 -1.54 11.00 -21.22
N GLU A 204 -2.82 11.09 -21.57
CA GLU A 204 -3.69 12.20 -21.20
C GLU A 204 -3.83 12.31 -19.67
N ASP A 205 -3.83 11.22 -18.93
CA ASP A 205 -3.85 11.24 -17.46
C ASP A 205 -2.60 11.92 -16.89
N SER A 206 -1.44 11.70 -17.52
CA SER A 206 -0.19 12.37 -17.12
C SER A 206 -0.22 13.87 -17.43
N ILE A 207 -0.85 14.26 -18.54
CA ILE A 207 -1.03 15.65 -18.94
C ILE A 207 -2.00 16.33 -17.97
N GLU A 208 -3.12 15.69 -17.64
CA GLU A 208 -4.10 16.21 -16.68
C GLU A 208 -3.46 16.53 -15.32
N VAL A 209 -2.59 15.67 -14.81
CA VAL A 209 -1.86 15.91 -13.56
C VAL A 209 -1.02 17.18 -13.63
N VAL A 210 -0.19 17.34 -14.66
CA VAL A 210 0.72 18.51 -14.76
C VAL A 210 -0.03 19.81 -15.02
N GLU A 211 -1.15 19.77 -15.75
CA GLU A 211 -2.04 20.90 -15.97
C GLU A 211 -2.81 21.28 -14.70
N HIS A 212 -3.36 20.29 -13.98
CA HIS A 212 -4.03 20.54 -12.71
C HIS A 212 -3.12 21.21 -11.69
N LEU A 213 -1.87 20.75 -11.57
CA LEU A 213 -0.89 21.33 -10.66
C LEU A 213 -0.26 22.62 -11.18
N GLY A 214 -0.42 22.93 -12.47
CA GLY A 214 0.15 24.10 -13.13
C GLY A 214 1.69 24.13 -13.11
N ILE A 215 2.34 22.96 -13.19
CA ILE A 215 3.79 22.79 -13.13
C ILE A 215 4.41 22.79 -14.54
N PRO A 216 5.65 23.29 -14.72
CA PRO A 216 6.41 23.08 -15.94
C PRO A 216 6.64 21.60 -16.19
N PHE A 217 6.54 21.16 -17.44
CA PHE A 217 6.77 19.77 -17.81
C PHE A 217 7.44 19.60 -19.17
N THR A 218 7.98 18.42 -19.40
CA THR A 218 8.50 17.98 -20.68
C THR A 218 8.08 16.55 -20.97
N GLN A 219 7.98 16.21 -22.27
CA GLN A 219 7.69 14.84 -22.70
C GLN A 219 8.90 14.25 -23.44
N VAL A 220 9.37 13.09 -23.00
CA VAL A 220 10.48 12.36 -23.62
C VAL A 220 10.02 10.94 -23.93
N ASN A 221 9.81 10.64 -25.22
CA ASN A 221 9.49 9.27 -25.62
C ASN A 221 10.75 8.41 -25.55
N ILE A 222 10.73 7.39 -24.69
CA ILE A 222 11.88 6.50 -24.44
C ILE A 222 12.01 5.35 -25.43
N PHE A 223 11.09 5.24 -26.39
CA PHE A 223 10.97 4.10 -27.30
C PHE A 223 12.24 3.83 -28.14
N ASP A 224 12.84 4.88 -28.71
CA ASP A 224 14.05 4.73 -29.51
C ASP A 224 15.23 4.27 -28.66
N GLY A 225 15.35 4.79 -27.44
CA GLY A 225 16.35 4.35 -26.46
C GLY A 225 16.16 2.87 -26.07
N TYR A 226 14.92 2.48 -25.80
CA TYR A 226 14.54 1.10 -25.51
C TYR A 226 14.87 0.16 -26.68
N ASN A 227 14.39 0.48 -27.87
CA ASN A 227 14.65 -0.32 -29.08
C ASN A 227 16.12 -0.41 -29.42
N GLY A 228 16.86 0.70 -29.27
CA GLY A 228 18.30 0.73 -29.50
C GLY A 228 19.06 -0.25 -28.61
N VAL A 229 18.70 -0.31 -27.32
CA VAL A 229 19.30 -1.29 -26.38
C VAL A 229 18.91 -2.72 -26.75
N ILE A 230 17.61 -3.01 -26.93
CA ILE A 230 17.11 -4.35 -27.28
C ILE A 230 17.78 -4.87 -28.56
N LYS A 231 17.79 -4.07 -29.62
CA LYS A 231 18.39 -4.43 -30.91
C LYS A 231 19.88 -4.78 -30.79
N ASN A 232 20.61 -4.06 -29.95
CA ASN A 232 22.04 -4.32 -29.74
C ASN A 232 22.29 -5.52 -28.80
N MET A 233 21.33 -5.92 -27.99
CA MET A 233 21.43 -7.09 -27.10
C MET A 233 21.19 -8.43 -27.79
N GLU A 234 20.62 -8.45 -29.00
CA GLU A 234 20.23 -9.69 -29.69
C GLU A 234 21.41 -10.60 -30.02
N THR A 235 22.63 -10.06 -30.06
CA THR A 235 23.82 -10.84 -30.39
C THR A 235 24.86 -10.78 -29.27
N MET A 236 25.26 -11.94 -28.76
CA MET A 236 26.38 -12.12 -27.85
C MET A 236 27.58 -12.69 -28.59
N TYR A 237 28.73 -12.05 -28.46
CA TYR A 237 30.01 -12.52 -29.03
C TYR A 237 30.74 -13.38 -28.02
N MET A 238 30.99 -14.64 -28.38
CA MET A 238 31.71 -15.61 -27.54
C MET A 238 33.11 -15.83 -28.04
N PRO A 239 34.16 -15.84 -27.14
CA PRO A 239 35.50 -16.25 -27.51
C PRO A 239 35.50 -17.69 -28.02
N GLN A 240 36.31 -17.93 -29.05
CA GLN A 240 36.54 -19.27 -29.60
C GLN A 240 37.98 -19.70 -29.25
N PRO A 241 38.28 -21.03 -29.27
CA PRO A 241 39.64 -21.53 -28.98
C PRO A 241 40.71 -21.02 -29.95
N ASP A 242 40.32 -20.64 -31.18
CA ASP A 242 41.22 -20.07 -32.19
C ASP A 242 41.46 -18.55 -32.03
N GLY A 243 40.95 -17.94 -30.93
CA GLY A 243 41.04 -16.50 -30.66
C GLY A 243 40.03 -15.66 -31.44
N SER A 244 39.20 -16.23 -32.29
CA SER A 244 38.11 -15.53 -32.98
C SER A 244 36.92 -15.31 -32.06
N ARG A 245 36.02 -14.40 -32.47
CA ARG A 245 34.76 -14.17 -31.77
C ARG A 245 33.60 -14.51 -32.72
N ARG A 246 32.72 -15.44 -32.30
CA ARG A 246 31.50 -15.76 -33.04
C ARG A 246 30.29 -15.16 -32.34
N GLY A 247 29.41 -14.51 -33.11
CA GLY A 247 28.14 -14.04 -32.65
C GLY A 247 27.15 -15.19 -32.40
N LYS A 248 26.46 -15.17 -31.28
CA LYS A 248 25.35 -16.07 -30.95
C LYS A 248 24.14 -15.25 -30.60
N PHE A 249 23.00 -15.50 -31.24
CA PHE A 249 21.73 -14.88 -30.83
C PHE A 249 21.34 -15.31 -29.41
N ILE A 250 20.91 -14.35 -28.63
CA ILE A 250 20.34 -14.59 -27.28
C ILE A 250 18.86 -14.30 -27.31
N ASN A 251 18.10 -15.10 -26.56
CA ASN A 251 16.68 -14.82 -26.35
C ASN A 251 16.53 -13.74 -25.29
N ILE A 252 15.94 -12.62 -25.66
CA ILE A 252 15.59 -11.57 -24.70
C ILE A 252 14.50 -12.10 -23.76
N SER A 253 14.79 -12.12 -22.46
CA SER A 253 13.85 -12.62 -21.47
C SER A 253 12.67 -11.65 -21.29
N ARG A 254 11.47 -12.19 -20.93
CA ARG A 254 10.33 -11.35 -20.54
C ARG A 254 10.72 -10.35 -19.45
N GLN A 255 11.52 -10.76 -18.48
CA GLN A 255 11.98 -9.90 -17.41
C GLN A 255 12.83 -8.71 -17.91
N THR A 256 13.64 -8.92 -18.95
CA THR A 256 14.38 -7.83 -19.60
C THR A 256 13.42 -6.83 -20.24
N VAL A 257 12.43 -7.32 -21.00
CA VAL A 257 11.42 -6.48 -21.67
C VAL A 257 10.66 -5.62 -20.67
N VAL A 258 10.28 -6.17 -19.52
CA VAL A 258 9.53 -5.48 -18.46
C VAL A 258 10.39 -4.50 -17.68
N ASN A 259 11.64 -4.86 -17.35
CA ASN A 259 12.49 -4.07 -16.43
C ASN A 259 13.39 -3.06 -17.14
N LEU A 260 13.54 -3.12 -18.47
CA LEU A 260 14.38 -2.17 -19.20
C LEU A 260 13.74 -0.76 -19.29
N PRO A 261 12.43 -0.61 -19.61
CA PRO A 261 11.80 0.71 -19.68
C PRO A 261 11.92 1.52 -18.38
N PRO A 262 11.64 1.02 -17.18
CA PRO A 262 11.86 1.76 -15.93
C PRO A 262 13.31 2.24 -15.74
N ARG A 263 14.30 1.45 -16.16
CA ARG A 263 15.71 1.86 -16.06
C ARG A 263 16.08 2.97 -17.03
N ILE A 264 15.50 2.96 -18.24
CA ILE A 264 15.69 4.05 -19.20
C ILE A 264 15.00 5.31 -18.70
N ARG A 265 13.80 5.19 -18.13
CA ARG A 265 13.11 6.32 -17.48
C ARG A 265 13.94 6.93 -16.36
N MET A 266 14.53 6.10 -15.49
CA MET A 266 15.43 6.57 -14.43
C MET A 266 16.62 7.35 -15.00
N ALA A 267 17.32 6.79 -15.99
CA ALA A 267 18.45 7.47 -16.64
C ALA A 267 18.03 8.81 -17.28
N THR A 268 16.86 8.86 -17.89
CA THR A 268 16.28 10.08 -18.49
C THR A 268 15.97 11.12 -17.42
N LEU A 269 15.37 10.73 -16.29
CA LEU A 269 15.08 11.63 -15.16
C LEU A 269 16.36 12.27 -14.61
N TYR A 270 17.41 11.49 -14.40
CA TYR A 270 18.69 12.02 -13.92
C TYR A 270 19.37 12.92 -14.94
N ALA A 271 19.29 12.60 -16.23
CA ALA A 271 19.83 13.49 -17.28
C ALA A 271 19.13 14.86 -17.31
N ILE A 272 17.78 14.87 -17.17
CA ILE A 272 17.01 16.09 -17.06
C ILE A 272 17.33 16.81 -15.75
N SER A 273 17.32 16.11 -14.64
CA SER A 273 17.61 16.65 -13.31
C SER A 273 18.94 17.41 -13.27
N GLN A 274 20.00 16.82 -13.83
CA GLN A 274 21.31 17.49 -13.94
C GLN A 274 21.27 18.73 -14.82
N SER A 275 20.44 18.74 -15.87
CA SER A 275 20.33 19.88 -16.80
C SER A 275 19.55 21.06 -16.21
N VAL A 276 18.66 20.82 -15.24
CA VAL A 276 17.79 21.81 -14.62
C VAL A 276 18.13 22.09 -13.15
N ASN A 277 19.32 21.74 -12.70
CA ASN A 277 19.70 21.81 -11.28
C ASN A 277 18.64 21.17 -10.37
N GLY A 278 18.37 19.88 -10.56
CA GLY A 278 17.26 19.18 -9.90
C GLY A 278 17.68 18.06 -8.93
N ARG A 279 16.68 17.55 -8.25
CA ARG A 279 16.71 16.29 -7.46
C ARG A 279 15.57 15.41 -7.93
N VAL A 280 15.84 14.15 -8.18
CA VAL A 280 14.84 13.19 -8.65
C VAL A 280 14.02 12.69 -7.47
N ALA A 281 12.69 12.80 -7.55
CA ALA A 281 11.80 12.19 -6.59
C ALA A 281 11.56 10.71 -6.92
N ASN A 282 11.68 9.84 -5.93
CA ASN A 282 11.14 8.49 -5.99
C ASN A 282 9.64 8.53 -5.72
N THR A 283 8.86 7.72 -6.42
CA THR A 283 7.40 7.68 -6.32
C THR A 283 6.86 6.34 -5.81
N CYS A 284 7.73 5.39 -5.45
CA CYS A 284 7.31 4.11 -4.86
C CYS A 284 6.71 4.31 -3.47
N ASN A 285 5.68 3.53 -3.16
CA ASN A 285 5.07 3.47 -1.84
C ASN A 285 5.50 2.20 -1.07
N LEU A 286 5.21 2.16 0.23
CA LEU A 286 5.60 1.05 1.11
C LEU A 286 5.00 -0.29 0.66
N SER A 287 3.77 -0.31 0.14
CA SER A 287 3.10 -1.55 -0.25
C SER A 287 3.79 -2.24 -1.43
N GLU A 288 4.19 -1.45 -2.43
CA GLU A 288 4.95 -1.92 -3.59
C GLU A 288 6.34 -2.39 -3.16
N ASP A 289 7.02 -1.60 -2.37
CA ASP A 289 8.36 -1.92 -1.88
C ASP A 289 8.36 -3.16 -0.98
N TRP A 290 7.32 -3.34 -0.13
CA TRP A 290 7.21 -4.50 0.75
C TRP A 290 7.25 -5.83 0.00
N ILE A 291 6.54 -5.92 -1.10
CA ILE A 291 6.49 -7.13 -1.94
C ILE A 291 7.50 -7.11 -3.09
N GLY A 292 8.27 -6.02 -3.22
CA GLY A 292 9.28 -5.83 -4.24
C GLY A 292 8.70 -5.66 -5.64
N TYR A 293 7.53 -5.02 -5.74
CA TYR A 293 6.88 -4.68 -7.01
C TYR A 293 7.45 -3.38 -7.59
N SER A 294 8.74 -3.37 -7.72
CA SER A 294 9.53 -2.28 -8.31
C SER A 294 10.75 -2.84 -9.03
N THR A 295 11.23 -2.12 -10.01
CA THR A 295 12.45 -2.47 -10.74
C THR A 295 13.66 -1.87 -10.05
N ARG A 296 14.52 -2.73 -9.48
CA ARG A 296 15.78 -2.27 -8.90
C ARG A 296 16.59 -1.48 -9.92
N TRP A 297 17.05 -0.29 -9.54
CA TRP A 297 17.77 0.66 -10.40
C TRP A 297 16.92 1.17 -11.58
N GLY A 298 15.61 1.18 -11.42
CA GLY A 298 14.63 1.78 -12.30
C GLY A 298 13.75 2.74 -11.52
N ASP A 299 12.47 2.41 -11.40
CA ASP A 299 11.47 3.16 -10.64
C ASP A 299 11.74 3.24 -9.13
N SER A 300 12.50 2.26 -8.57
CA SER A 300 12.90 2.28 -7.15
C SER A 300 14.01 3.29 -6.78
N VAL A 301 14.43 4.17 -7.69
CA VAL A 301 15.54 5.11 -7.48
C VAL A 301 15.06 6.55 -7.44
N GLY A 302 15.67 7.33 -6.55
CA GLY A 302 15.47 8.78 -6.42
C GLY A 302 16.50 9.36 -5.45
N ASP A 303 16.56 10.68 -5.38
CA ASP A 303 17.37 11.41 -4.40
C ASP A 303 16.60 11.59 -3.07
N PHE A 304 15.28 11.50 -3.11
CA PHE A 304 14.38 11.54 -1.97
C PHE A 304 13.10 10.75 -2.27
N SER A 305 12.44 10.23 -1.23
CA SER A 305 11.31 9.31 -1.36
C SER A 305 10.18 9.67 -0.37
N PRO A 306 9.27 10.56 -0.74
CA PRO A 306 8.21 11.04 0.16
C PRO A 306 7.22 9.98 0.61
N LEU A 307 6.98 8.95 -0.22
CA LEU A 307 5.95 7.93 0.01
C LEU A 307 6.48 6.60 0.55
N ALA A 308 7.81 6.45 0.73
CA ALA A 308 8.44 5.17 1.05
C ALA A 308 7.89 4.48 2.33
N ASN A 309 7.32 5.25 3.25
CA ASN A 309 6.74 4.75 4.50
C ASN A 309 5.21 4.76 4.53
N LEU A 310 4.54 5.11 3.43
CA LEU A 310 3.08 5.09 3.32
C LEU A 310 2.60 3.88 2.54
N THR A 311 1.57 3.21 3.05
CA THR A 311 0.86 2.19 2.29
C THR A 311 0.02 2.82 1.18
N SER A 312 -0.40 2.02 0.19
CA SER A 312 -1.16 2.55 -0.95
C SER A 312 -2.47 3.25 -0.56
N ASP A 313 -3.17 2.77 0.50
CA ASP A 313 -4.40 3.41 1.00
C ASP A 313 -4.09 4.74 1.70
N GLU A 314 -2.97 4.82 2.42
CA GLU A 314 -2.50 6.05 3.07
C GLU A 314 -2.07 7.10 2.03
N VAL A 315 -1.45 6.67 0.92
CA VAL A 315 -1.13 7.56 -0.23
C VAL A 315 -2.40 8.15 -0.83
N ILE A 316 -3.46 7.32 -1.00
CA ILE A 316 -4.77 7.80 -1.46
C ILE A 316 -5.32 8.87 -0.52
N ALA A 317 -5.32 8.62 0.78
CA ALA A 317 -5.82 9.56 1.77
C ALA A 317 -5.04 10.89 1.76
N VAL A 318 -3.71 10.84 1.66
CA VAL A 318 -2.85 12.04 1.53
C VAL A 318 -3.11 12.76 0.20
N GLY A 319 -3.34 12.04 -0.89
CA GLY A 319 -3.64 12.61 -2.20
C GLY A 319 -4.95 13.42 -2.21
N ILE A 320 -5.99 12.92 -1.52
CA ILE A 320 -7.24 13.64 -1.32
C ILE A 320 -7.00 14.95 -0.53
N GLU A 321 -6.20 14.90 0.52
CA GLU A 321 -5.83 16.08 1.32
C GLU A 321 -4.95 17.09 0.55
N CYS A 322 -4.25 16.64 -0.50
CA CYS A 322 -3.55 17.54 -1.43
C CYS A 322 -4.48 18.22 -2.43
N GLY A 323 -5.78 17.91 -2.44
CA GLY A 323 -6.77 18.47 -3.36
C GLY A 323 -6.68 17.92 -4.79
N LEU A 324 -6.07 16.77 -4.97
CA LEU A 324 -6.08 16.08 -6.28
C LEU A 324 -7.48 15.56 -6.60
N PRO A 325 -7.88 15.56 -7.89
CA PRO A 325 -9.14 14.95 -8.31
C PRO A 325 -9.24 13.49 -7.86
N GLU A 326 -10.40 13.10 -7.30
CA GLU A 326 -10.64 11.73 -6.84
C GLU A 326 -10.41 10.70 -7.95
N GLU A 327 -10.74 11.04 -9.19
CA GLU A 327 -10.56 10.19 -10.37
C GLU A 327 -9.10 9.81 -10.62
N LEU A 328 -8.16 10.72 -10.34
CA LEU A 328 -6.73 10.48 -10.44
C LEU A 328 -6.18 9.65 -9.26
N VAL A 329 -6.69 9.91 -8.06
CA VAL A 329 -6.20 9.26 -6.83
C VAL A 329 -6.77 7.86 -6.67
N LEU A 330 -8.04 7.65 -7.06
CA LEU A 330 -8.74 6.37 -6.95
C LEU A 330 -8.58 5.47 -8.18
N LYS A 331 -7.87 5.93 -9.20
CA LYS A 331 -7.61 5.13 -10.41
C LYS A 331 -6.96 3.79 -10.04
N THR A 332 -7.55 2.71 -10.51
CA THR A 332 -7.00 1.36 -10.29
C THR A 332 -5.60 1.25 -10.87
N PRO A 333 -4.59 0.86 -10.08
CA PRO A 333 -3.24 0.67 -10.59
C PRO A 333 -3.21 -0.41 -11.68
N SER A 334 -2.60 -0.10 -12.81
CA SER A 334 -2.33 -1.06 -13.87
C SER A 334 -0.85 -1.02 -14.24
N ASP A 335 -0.29 -2.19 -14.54
CA ASP A 335 1.12 -2.29 -14.94
C ASP A 335 1.40 -1.71 -16.34
N GLY A 336 0.36 -1.29 -17.07
CA GLY A 336 0.47 -0.76 -18.43
C GLY A 336 1.05 -1.75 -19.45
N LEU A 337 1.26 -3.01 -19.07
CA LEU A 337 2.00 -4.00 -19.87
C LEU A 337 1.17 -5.21 -20.28
N CYS A 338 0.25 -5.68 -19.43
CA CYS A 338 -0.45 -6.95 -19.62
C CYS A 338 -1.98 -6.84 -19.58
N GLY A 339 -2.55 -5.67 -19.26
CA GLY A 339 -4.01 -5.50 -19.07
C GLY A 339 -4.54 -6.19 -17.81
N MET A 340 -3.66 -6.62 -16.91
CA MET A 340 -3.99 -7.16 -15.59
C MET A 340 -3.78 -6.09 -14.53
N THR A 341 -4.56 -6.15 -13.46
CA THR A 341 -4.32 -5.28 -12.31
C THR A 341 -3.12 -5.78 -11.49
N ASP A 342 -2.55 -4.89 -10.66
CA ASP A 342 -1.49 -5.28 -9.73
C ASP A 342 -1.94 -6.40 -8.80
N GLU A 343 -3.18 -6.33 -8.29
CA GLU A 343 -3.77 -7.34 -7.41
C GLU A 343 -3.88 -8.71 -8.07
N ASP A 344 -4.20 -8.78 -9.37
CA ASP A 344 -4.20 -10.03 -10.15
C ASP A 344 -2.79 -10.66 -10.20
N ASN A 345 -1.76 -9.82 -10.28
CA ASN A 345 -0.36 -10.26 -10.28
C ASN A 345 0.11 -10.72 -8.89
N PHE A 346 -0.45 -10.16 -7.82
CA PHE A 346 -0.07 -10.52 -6.44
C PHE A 346 -0.78 -11.77 -5.94
N GLY A 347 -2.05 -11.93 -6.32
CA GLY A 347 -2.96 -12.95 -5.80
C GLY A 347 -3.60 -12.57 -4.45
N PHE A 348 -3.54 -11.30 -4.08
CA PHE A 348 -4.20 -10.70 -2.91
C PHE A 348 -4.39 -9.20 -3.13
N THR A 349 -5.30 -8.58 -2.37
CA THR A 349 -5.62 -7.15 -2.50
C THR A 349 -4.65 -6.25 -1.73
N TYR A 350 -4.50 -5.01 -2.17
CA TYR A 350 -3.77 -3.97 -1.44
C TYR A 350 -4.32 -3.80 -0.02
N LYS A 351 -5.63 -3.87 0.17
CA LYS A 351 -6.26 -3.79 1.50
C LYS A 351 -5.77 -4.86 2.47
N VAL A 352 -5.58 -6.09 1.99
CA VAL A 352 -5.02 -7.19 2.80
C VAL A 352 -3.54 -6.93 3.09
N LEU A 353 -2.78 -6.52 2.09
CA LEU A 353 -1.35 -6.20 2.22
C LEU A 353 -1.11 -5.06 3.21
N ASN A 354 -1.81 -3.94 3.03
CA ASN A 354 -1.67 -2.73 3.85
C ASN A 354 -1.95 -3.01 5.33
N ARG A 355 -3.04 -3.72 5.61
CA ARG A 355 -3.35 -4.17 6.97
C ARG A 355 -2.25 -5.05 7.54
N TYR A 356 -1.76 -6.02 6.75
CA TYR A 356 -0.69 -6.90 7.22
C TYR A 356 0.60 -6.12 7.51
N ILE A 357 0.98 -5.17 6.66
CA ILE A 357 2.14 -4.31 6.89
C ILE A 357 2.00 -3.54 8.21
N ARG A 358 0.84 -2.92 8.46
CA ARG A 358 0.62 -2.06 9.62
C ARG A 358 0.41 -2.82 10.94
N THR A 359 -0.16 -4.02 10.88
CA THR A 359 -0.65 -4.71 12.08
C THR A 359 -0.05 -6.09 12.31
N GLY A 360 0.64 -6.65 11.33
CA GLY A 360 1.09 -8.04 11.32
C GLY A 360 -0.06 -9.05 11.23
N TYR A 361 -1.31 -8.60 10.99
CA TYR A 361 -2.49 -9.45 11.00
C TYR A 361 -3.03 -9.71 9.59
N CYS A 362 -2.98 -10.97 9.18
CA CYS A 362 -3.60 -11.49 7.95
C CYS A 362 -4.59 -12.60 8.30
N PHE A 363 -5.78 -12.56 7.68
CA PHE A 363 -6.86 -13.51 8.00
C PHE A 363 -6.60 -14.91 7.46
N ASP A 364 -5.94 -14.99 6.30
CA ASP A 364 -5.64 -16.24 5.62
C ASP A 364 -4.16 -16.56 5.72
N ALA A 365 -3.84 -17.77 6.20
CA ALA A 365 -2.46 -18.21 6.39
C ALA A 365 -1.72 -18.36 5.04
N GLN A 366 -2.39 -18.78 3.97
CA GLN A 366 -1.75 -18.94 2.66
C GLN A 366 -1.38 -17.57 2.06
N THR A 367 -2.28 -16.59 2.18
CA THR A 367 -2.02 -15.20 1.78
C THR A 367 -0.87 -14.61 2.59
N LYS A 368 -0.87 -14.83 3.92
CA LYS A 368 0.25 -14.40 4.78
C LYS A 368 1.57 -14.97 4.31
N ASP A 369 1.64 -16.29 4.10
CA ASP A 369 2.85 -16.96 3.64
C ASP A 369 3.29 -16.43 2.25
N SER A 370 2.35 -16.11 1.36
CA SER A 370 2.63 -15.52 0.07
C SER A 370 3.28 -14.13 0.21
N ILE A 371 2.72 -13.26 1.06
CA ILE A 371 3.26 -11.91 1.35
C ILE A 371 4.66 -12.04 1.94
N ASP A 372 4.84 -12.87 2.98
CA ASP A 372 6.14 -13.07 3.65
C ASP A 372 7.21 -13.58 2.69
N ASN A 373 6.86 -14.52 1.82
CA ASN A 373 7.77 -15.07 0.82
C ASN A 373 8.16 -14.01 -0.23
N LYS A 374 7.20 -13.20 -0.72
CA LYS A 374 7.49 -12.10 -1.65
C LYS A 374 8.40 -11.06 -0.98
N HIS A 375 8.08 -10.64 0.25
CA HIS A 375 8.89 -9.71 1.03
C HIS A 375 10.33 -10.22 1.18
N LYS A 376 10.50 -11.41 1.74
CA LYS A 376 11.83 -12.01 1.96
C LYS A 376 12.64 -12.15 0.68
N LYS A 377 12.01 -12.60 -0.41
CA LYS A 377 12.67 -12.79 -1.71
C LYS A 377 13.14 -11.46 -2.32
N ASN A 378 12.40 -10.38 -2.08
CA ASN A 378 12.65 -9.08 -2.71
C ASN A 378 13.36 -8.08 -1.79
N LEU A 379 13.55 -8.41 -0.51
CA LEU A 379 14.17 -7.52 0.49
C LEU A 379 15.52 -6.95 0.02
N PHE A 380 16.30 -7.73 -0.75
CA PHE A 380 17.60 -7.27 -1.30
C PHE A 380 17.48 -6.05 -2.23
N LYS A 381 16.28 -5.78 -2.79
CA LYS A 381 16.06 -4.62 -3.65
C LYS A 381 16.11 -3.31 -2.87
N LEU A 382 15.69 -3.36 -1.59
CA LEU A 382 15.60 -2.22 -0.69
C LEU A 382 16.90 -1.98 0.10
N GLN A 383 17.84 -2.92 0.02
CA GLN A 383 19.08 -2.83 0.77
C GLN A 383 20.16 -2.06 -0.02
N PRO A 384 21.03 -1.31 0.67
CA PRO A 384 22.21 -0.74 0.06
C PRO A 384 23.03 -1.79 -0.69
N ILE A 385 23.84 -1.37 -1.64
CA ILE A 385 24.72 -2.28 -2.37
C ILE A 385 25.69 -2.92 -1.36
N PRO A 386 25.72 -4.27 -1.23
CA PRO A 386 26.68 -4.94 -0.37
C PRO A 386 28.10 -4.61 -0.82
N ALA A 387 28.90 -4.12 0.11
CA ALA A 387 30.31 -3.81 -0.15
C ALA A 387 31.21 -4.76 0.63
N PHE A 388 32.37 -5.11 0.05
CA PHE A 388 33.38 -5.85 0.75
C PHE A 388 33.98 -4.98 1.86
N GLY A 389 33.86 -5.45 3.11
CA GLY A 389 34.44 -4.78 4.27
C GLY A 389 35.95 -4.94 4.28
N TYR A 390 36.69 -3.85 4.12
CA TYR A 390 38.16 -3.83 4.28
C TYR A 390 38.52 -3.11 5.58
N ASN A 391 38.84 -3.86 6.61
CA ASN A 391 39.01 -3.37 8.00
C ASN A 391 40.32 -2.54 8.26
N ASN A 392 41.00 -2.02 7.24
CA ASN A 392 42.19 -1.20 7.42
C ASN A 392 41.96 0.31 7.56
N TYR A 393 40.68 0.75 7.54
CA TYR A 393 40.31 2.12 7.91
C TYR A 393 39.82 2.14 9.36
N ASN A 394 40.69 2.64 10.27
CA ASN A 394 40.22 3.22 11.51
C ASN A 394 39.41 4.49 11.15
N LEU A 395 38.16 4.35 10.80
CA LEU A 395 37.22 5.46 10.81
C LEU A 395 37.05 5.84 12.28
N LYS A 396 37.84 6.82 12.70
CA LYS A 396 37.64 7.52 13.97
C LYS A 396 36.40 8.37 13.76
N ASP A 397 35.30 8.01 14.28
CA ASP A 397 33.99 8.68 14.29
C ASP A 397 33.03 8.25 13.19
N GLU A 398 32.08 7.38 13.60
CA GLU A 398 30.86 7.05 12.85
C GLU A 398 29.84 8.23 12.76
N ASN A 399 30.26 9.44 13.13
CA ASN A 399 29.37 10.63 13.21
C ASN A 399 29.67 11.73 12.18
N GLU A 400 30.50 11.46 11.16
CA GLU A 400 30.84 12.47 10.14
C GLU A 400 30.41 12.07 8.69
N PHE A 401 29.39 11.17 8.55
CA PHE A 401 28.76 10.96 7.25
C PHE A 401 27.24 10.97 7.39
#